data_4ff527097b69044ebbc7b678663b16de
#
_entry.id   4ff527097b69044ebbc7b678663b16de
#
_cell.length_a   1.000
_cell.length_b   1.000
_cell.length_c   1.000
_cell.angle_alpha   90.00
_cell.angle_beta   90.00
_cell.angle_gamma   90.00
#
_symmetry.space_group_name_H-M   'P 1'
#
loop_
_entity.id
_entity.type
_entity.pdbx_description
1 polymer ?
#
loop_
_entity_poly.entity_id
_entity_poly.type
_entity_poly.pdbx_seq_one_letter_code
_entity_poly.pdbx_strand_id
1 'polypeptide(L)'
;QKLEEEKKNIKGDNKYKEQFIADFNDKILIANALIDQFDFGIIRRLSIMNTHGDYSIQQLIYNEGKLATVIDFETAKKMPIVWEIVRSYSYVDKNAEDGKIDTDNLIQYFKEVSKYVELNEYDLKFAPHIYLMQLIGSTFGYREYNKDCSQKDLLKFALFRTNLCRSLYANLDKISESLLENVPHRQMILEER
;
A
#
# COMPACT_ATOMS: atom_id res chain seq x y z
N GLN A 1 11.39 -0.97 15.76
CA GLN A 1 11.16 -1.86 16.93
C GLN A 1 10.52 -3.19 16.51
N LYS A 2 9.26 -3.19 16.00
CA LYS A 2 8.52 -4.41 15.64
C LYS A 2 9.28 -5.33 14.67
N LEU A 3 9.88 -4.79 13.60
CA LEU A 3 10.64 -5.58 12.62
C LEU A 3 11.89 -6.20 13.23
N GLU A 4 12.57 -5.51 14.15
CA GLU A 4 13.72 -6.03 14.87
C GLU A 4 13.34 -7.17 15.83
N GLU A 5 12.17 -7.09 16.45
CA GLU A 5 11.62 -8.15 17.27
C GLU A 5 11.27 -9.39 16.44
N GLU A 6 10.62 -9.21 15.29
CA GLU A 6 10.29 -10.30 14.38
C GLU A 6 11.54 -11.01 13.84
N LYS A 7 12.64 -10.28 13.56
CA LYS A 7 13.93 -10.87 13.18
C LYS A 7 14.46 -11.84 14.24
N LYS A 8 14.35 -11.49 15.52
CA LYS A 8 14.79 -12.34 16.63
C LYS A 8 13.94 -13.61 16.78
N ASN A 9 12.68 -13.53 16.37
CA ASN A 9 11.71 -14.62 16.50
C ASN A 9 11.71 -15.60 15.33
N ILE A 10 12.58 -15.42 14.31
CA ILE A 10 12.67 -16.35 13.18
C ILE A 10 13.26 -17.67 13.68
N LYS A 11 12.54 -18.78 13.46
CA LYS A 11 12.98 -20.12 13.83
C LYS A 11 14.31 -20.48 13.14
N GLY A 12 15.17 -21.18 13.85
CA GLY A 12 16.50 -21.56 13.35
C GLY A 12 16.46 -22.50 12.15
N ASP A 13 15.44 -23.35 12.07
CA ASP A 13 15.18 -24.32 11.00
C ASP A 13 14.33 -23.75 9.85
N ASN A 14 13.96 -22.47 9.90
CA ASN A 14 13.21 -21.84 8.82
C ASN A 14 14.06 -21.75 7.54
N LYS A 15 13.65 -22.46 6.49
CA LYS A 15 14.31 -22.52 5.18
C LYS A 15 14.58 -21.15 4.56
N TYR A 16 13.75 -20.15 4.85
CA TYR A 16 13.82 -18.79 4.30
C TYR A 16 14.34 -17.75 5.31
N LYS A 17 15.03 -18.21 6.36
CA LYS A 17 15.50 -17.33 7.44
C LYS A 17 16.33 -16.16 6.94
N GLU A 18 17.30 -16.41 6.05
CA GLU A 18 18.18 -15.37 5.50
C GLU A 18 17.37 -14.36 4.66
N GLN A 19 16.43 -14.85 3.85
CA GLN A 19 15.52 -14.01 3.08
C GLN A 19 14.67 -13.12 3.99
N PHE A 20 14.11 -13.67 5.06
CA PHE A 20 13.31 -12.89 6.01
C PHE A 20 14.13 -11.79 6.68
N ILE A 21 15.36 -12.10 7.07
CA ILE A 21 16.27 -11.11 7.66
C ILE A 21 16.59 -10.00 6.65
N ALA A 22 16.89 -10.35 5.40
CA ALA A 22 17.15 -9.37 4.33
C ALA A 22 15.92 -8.47 4.09
N ASP A 23 14.74 -9.07 3.94
CA ASP A 23 13.49 -8.35 3.71
C ASP A 23 13.14 -7.39 4.85
N PHE A 24 13.36 -7.81 6.10
CA PHE A 24 13.13 -6.93 7.25
C PHE A 24 14.19 -5.82 7.36
N ASN A 25 15.44 -6.10 7.02
CA ASN A 25 16.48 -5.07 6.98
C ASN A 25 16.16 -3.99 5.95
N ASP A 26 15.73 -4.36 4.73
CA ASP A 26 15.32 -3.40 3.72
C ASP A 26 14.16 -2.52 4.19
N LYS A 27 13.13 -3.12 4.82
CA LYS A 27 12.02 -2.37 5.39
C LYS A 27 12.48 -1.40 6.49
N ILE A 28 13.44 -1.79 7.33
CA ILE A 28 14.01 -0.93 8.37
C ILE A 28 14.78 0.24 7.75
N LEU A 29 15.58 -0.02 6.71
CA LEU A 29 16.30 1.04 5.98
C LEU A 29 15.34 2.05 5.35
N ILE A 30 14.29 1.57 4.67
CA ILE A 30 13.24 2.40 4.10
C ILE A 30 12.52 3.20 5.19
N ALA A 31 12.17 2.58 6.32
CA ALA A 31 11.52 3.26 7.43
C ALA A 31 12.37 4.40 7.98
N ASN A 32 13.66 4.19 8.19
CA ASN A 32 14.57 5.20 8.69
C ASN A 32 14.69 6.37 7.71
N ALA A 33 14.83 6.10 6.41
CA ALA A 33 14.89 7.14 5.40
C ALA A 33 13.60 7.98 5.34
N LEU A 34 12.44 7.36 5.52
CA LEU A 34 11.15 8.08 5.50
C LEU A 34 10.90 8.92 6.77
N ILE A 35 11.34 8.45 7.94
CA ILE A 35 11.15 9.20 9.20
C ILE A 35 11.83 10.57 9.13
N ASP A 36 12.99 10.64 8.49
CA ASP A 36 13.76 11.88 8.35
C ASP A 36 13.20 12.83 7.28
N GLN A 37 12.39 12.33 6.36
CA GLN A 37 11.90 13.07 5.20
C GLN A 37 10.39 13.37 5.24
N PHE A 38 9.61 12.66 6.08
CA PHE A 38 8.17 12.74 6.07
C PHE A 38 7.61 13.53 7.26
N ASP A 39 6.99 14.68 6.98
CA ASP A 39 6.22 15.41 7.98
C ASP A 39 4.86 14.73 8.23
N PHE A 40 4.70 14.07 9.36
CA PHE A 40 3.45 13.43 9.75
C PHE A 40 2.27 14.40 9.92
N GLY A 41 2.50 15.72 10.01
CA GLY A 41 1.46 16.75 9.98
C GLY A 41 0.67 16.75 8.67
N ILE A 42 1.25 16.25 7.60
CA ILE A 42 0.62 16.11 6.27
C ILE A 42 -0.64 15.25 6.31
N ILE A 43 -0.70 14.24 7.20
CA ILE A 43 -1.87 13.36 7.33
C ILE A 43 -3.15 14.15 7.58
N ARG A 44 -3.08 15.30 8.25
CA ARG A 44 -4.23 16.17 8.52
C ARG A 44 -4.77 16.89 7.27
N ARG A 45 -4.00 16.90 6.18
CA ARG A 45 -4.35 17.53 4.91
C ARG A 45 -4.92 16.53 3.89
N LEU A 46 -4.84 15.24 4.20
CA LEU A 46 -5.37 14.20 3.34
C LEU A 46 -6.89 14.09 3.45
N SER A 47 -7.53 13.73 2.36
CA SER A 47 -8.96 13.45 2.33
C SER A 47 -9.28 12.16 3.09
N ILE A 48 -9.90 12.31 4.26
CA ILE A 48 -10.31 11.20 5.11
C ILE A 48 -11.73 10.79 4.75
N MET A 49 -11.90 9.57 4.29
CA MET A 49 -13.19 9.02 3.85
C MET A 49 -13.45 7.66 4.48
N ASN A 50 -14.70 7.19 4.37
CA ASN A 50 -14.99 5.80 4.68
C ASN A 50 -14.35 4.91 3.61
N THR A 51 -13.49 4.02 4.02
CA THR A 51 -12.84 3.02 3.16
C THR A 51 -13.43 1.65 3.46
N HIS A 52 -13.38 0.75 2.50
CA HIS A 52 -13.71 -0.66 2.70
C HIS A 52 -12.70 -1.34 3.63
N GLY A 53 -11.42 -0.93 3.54
CA GLY A 53 -10.34 -1.46 4.36
C GLY A 53 -9.67 -2.72 3.79
N ASP A 54 -10.38 -3.48 2.96
CA ASP A 54 -9.86 -4.67 2.27
C ASP A 54 -10.36 -4.81 0.82
N TYR A 55 -10.60 -3.67 0.14
CA TYR A 55 -11.14 -3.68 -1.22
C TYR A 55 -10.21 -4.40 -2.21
N SER A 56 -10.73 -5.47 -2.80
CA SER A 56 -10.06 -6.29 -3.82
C SER A 56 -11.10 -7.03 -4.67
N ILE A 57 -10.65 -7.70 -5.74
CA ILE A 57 -11.54 -8.49 -6.60
C ILE A 57 -12.30 -9.58 -5.81
N GLN A 58 -11.70 -10.12 -4.75
CA GLN A 58 -12.30 -11.18 -3.93
C GLN A 58 -13.55 -10.73 -3.16
N GLN A 59 -13.71 -9.44 -2.92
CA GLN A 59 -14.87 -8.84 -2.27
C GLN A 59 -15.97 -8.42 -3.24
N LEU A 60 -15.79 -8.69 -4.55
CA LEU A 60 -16.75 -8.32 -5.59
C LEU A 60 -17.53 -9.54 -6.06
N ILE A 61 -18.85 -9.51 -5.91
CA ILE A 61 -19.74 -10.56 -6.43
C ILE A 61 -20.38 -10.08 -7.72
N TYR A 62 -20.23 -10.88 -8.76
CA TYR A 62 -20.80 -10.62 -10.07
C TYR A 62 -21.98 -11.57 -10.35
N ASN A 63 -23.01 -11.06 -11.00
CA ASN A 63 -24.10 -11.84 -11.56
C ASN A 63 -24.29 -11.42 -13.03
N GLU A 64 -24.30 -12.38 -13.94
CA GLU A 64 -24.46 -12.16 -15.38
C GLU A 64 -23.52 -11.08 -15.95
N GLY A 65 -22.25 -11.06 -15.48
CA GLY A 65 -21.24 -10.11 -15.93
C GLY A 65 -21.36 -8.69 -15.35
N LYS A 66 -22.32 -8.45 -14.44
CA LYS A 66 -22.49 -7.16 -13.76
C LYS A 66 -22.14 -7.29 -12.29
N LEU A 67 -21.56 -6.23 -11.72
CA LEU A 67 -21.31 -6.17 -10.29
C LEU A 67 -22.66 -6.19 -9.55
N ALA A 68 -22.87 -7.25 -8.77
CA ALA A 68 -24.10 -7.43 -7.98
C ALA A 68 -23.97 -6.83 -6.58
N THR A 69 -22.84 -7.05 -5.91
CA THR A 69 -22.61 -6.51 -4.57
C THR A 69 -21.12 -6.50 -4.22
N VAL A 70 -20.79 -5.69 -3.22
CA VAL A 70 -19.50 -5.68 -2.52
C VAL A 70 -19.73 -6.25 -1.13
N ILE A 71 -18.86 -7.12 -0.65
CA ILE A 71 -18.99 -7.82 0.64
C ILE A 71 -17.76 -7.55 1.52
N ASP A 72 -17.80 -8.04 2.77
CA ASP A 72 -16.67 -8.07 3.71
C ASP A 72 -16.23 -6.68 4.19
N PHE A 73 -17.19 -5.92 4.72
CA PHE A 73 -16.96 -4.59 5.30
C PHE A 73 -16.44 -4.61 6.76
N GLU A 74 -15.99 -5.75 7.27
CA GLU A 74 -15.58 -5.87 8.68
C GLU A 74 -14.38 -4.97 9.05
N THR A 75 -13.54 -4.62 8.06
CA THR A 75 -12.39 -3.73 8.21
C THR A 75 -12.68 -2.28 7.81
N ALA A 76 -13.94 -1.97 7.46
CA ALA A 76 -14.34 -0.63 7.02
C ALA A 76 -14.10 0.42 8.12
N LYS A 77 -13.45 1.52 7.74
CA LYS A 77 -13.10 2.61 8.66
C LYS A 77 -12.76 3.90 7.93
N LYS A 78 -12.69 5.01 8.68
CA LYS A 78 -12.20 6.27 8.14
C LYS A 78 -10.68 6.24 8.01
N MET A 79 -10.19 6.42 6.79
CA MET A 79 -8.76 6.46 6.45
C MET A 79 -8.50 7.49 5.34
N PRO A 80 -7.25 7.89 5.11
CA PRO A 80 -6.89 8.59 3.88
C PRO A 80 -7.32 7.74 2.68
N ILE A 81 -8.18 8.30 1.82
CA ILE A 81 -8.76 7.54 0.69
C ILE A 81 -7.68 7.01 -0.26
N VAL A 82 -6.60 7.74 -0.42
CA VAL A 82 -5.47 7.35 -1.27
C VAL A 82 -4.78 6.08 -0.81
N TRP A 83 -4.84 5.76 0.49
CA TRP A 83 -4.38 4.47 0.99
C TRP A 83 -5.14 3.31 0.32
N GLU A 84 -6.46 3.40 0.25
CA GLU A 84 -7.26 2.35 -0.38
C GLU A 84 -7.08 2.32 -1.89
N ILE A 85 -6.97 3.48 -2.54
CA ILE A 85 -6.75 3.58 -3.99
C ILE A 85 -5.45 2.87 -4.39
N VAL A 86 -4.32 3.20 -3.76
CA VAL A 86 -3.04 2.56 -4.10
C VAL A 86 -3.04 1.08 -3.73
N ARG A 87 -3.64 0.73 -2.59
CA ARG A 87 -3.75 -0.66 -2.15
C ARG A 87 -4.58 -1.49 -3.12
N SER A 88 -5.79 -1.06 -3.47
CA SER A 88 -6.68 -1.79 -4.37
C SER A 88 -6.05 -1.95 -5.76
N TYR A 89 -5.46 -0.88 -6.30
CA TYR A 89 -4.70 -0.94 -7.55
C TYR A 89 -3.65 -2.06 -7.51
N SER A 90 -2.86 -2.14 -6.43
CA SER A 90 -1.79 -3.11 -6.29
C SER A 90 -2.25 -4.58 -6.29
N TYR A 91 -3.53 -4.83 -6.03
CA TYR A 91 -4.11 -6.19 -6.04
C TYR A 91 -4.92 -6.52 -7.30
N VAL A 92 -5.22 -5.54 -8.15
CA VAL A 92 -6.00 -5.76 -9.37
C VAL A 92 -5.17 -5.64 -10.65
N ASP A 93 -4.06 -4.91 -10.61
CA ASP A 93 -3.18 -4.77 -11.77
C ASP A 93 -2.34 -6.03 -11.95
N LYS A 94 -2.51 -6.68 -13.11
CA LYS A 94 -1.73 -7.88 -13.47
C LYS A 94 -0.22 -7.61 -13.54
N ASN A 95 0.18 -6.39 -13.90
CA ASN A 95 1.59 -6.00 -13.94
C ASN A 95 2.20 -5.85 -12.54
N ALA A 96 1.35 -5.79 -11.50
CA ALA A 96 1.79 -5.72 -10.11
C ALA A 96 2.02 -7.12 -9.47
N GLU A 97 1.78 -8.23 -10.16
CA GLU A 97 1.93 -9.59 -9.60
C GLU A 97 3.30 -9.85 -8.97
N ASP A 98 4.36 -9.24 -9.52
CA ASP A 98 5.72 -9.31 -8.96
C ASP A 98 6.02 -8.21 -7.91
N GLY A 99 5.03 -7.45 -7.50
CA GLY A 99 5.19 -6.31 -6.58
C GLY A 99 5.78 -5.07 -7.25
N LYS A 100 5.57 -4.89 -8.55
CA LYS A 100 5.98 -3.69 -9.29
C LYS A 100 4.78 -2.77 -9.50
N ILE A 101 5.01 -1.46 -9.45
CA ILE A 101 4.00 -0.46 -9.80
C ILE A 101 4.24 0.00 -11.24
N ASP A 102 3.22 -0.15 -12.07
CA ASP A 102 3.14 0.52 -13.36
C ASP A 102 2.54 1.91 -13.13
N THR A 103 3.36 2.95 -13.32
CA THR A 103 2.96 4.34 -13.03
C THR A 103 1.84 4.81 -13.95
N ASP A 104 1.86 4.42 -15.24
CA ASP A 104 0.87 4.87 -16.20
C ASP A 104 -0.51 4.22 -15.91
N ASN A 105 -0.53 2.95 -15.59
CA ASN A 105 -1.74 2.26 -15.17
C ASN A 105 -2.28 2.81 -13.84
N LEU A 106 -1.40 3.13 -12.89
CA LEU A 106 -1.80 3.76 -11.64
C LEU A 106 -2.45 5.13 -11.87
N ILE A 107 -1.89 5.95 -12.77
CA ILE A 107 -2.47 7.24 -13.15
C ILE A 107 -3.87 7.04 -13.74
N GLN A 108 -4.05 6.08 -14.63
CA GLN A 108 -5.37 5.80 -15.20
C GLN A 108 -6.36 5.35 -14.12
N TYR A 109 -5.93 4.52 -13.18
CA TYR A 109 -6.76 4.10 -12.06
C TYR A 109 -7.18 5.29 -11.19
N PHE A 110 -6.27 6.21 -10.87
CA PHE A 110 -6.57 7.45 -10.16
C PHE A 110 -7.53 8.36 -10.94
N LYS A 111 -7.36 8.50 -12.26
CA LYS A 111 -8.30 9.26 -13.11
C LYS A 111 -9.71 8.69 -13.09
N GLU A 112 -9.86 7.37 -13.10
CA GLU A 112 -11.19 6.76 -12.98
C GLU A 112 -11.81 7.01 -11.60
N VAL A 113 -11.05 6.87 -10.52
CA VAL A 113 -11.53 7.14 -9.17
C VAL A 113 -11.88 8.61 -8.97
N SER A 114 -11.09 9.55 -9.52
CA SER A 114 -11.33 10.99 -9.38
C SER A 114 -12.64 11.48 -10.02
N LYS A 115 -13.30 10.65 -10.83
CA LYS A 115 -14.66 10.94 -11.33
C LYS A 115 -15.73 10.85 -10.24
N TYR A 116 -15.44 10.16 -9.14
CA TYR A 116 -16.38 9.87 -8.04
C TYR A 116 -15.90 10.42 -6.70
N VAL A 117 -14.62 10.71 -6.58
CA VAL A 117 -13.97 11.15 -5.35
C VAL A 117 -13.16 12.41 -5.64
N GLU A 118 -13.48 13.50 -4.94
CA GLU A 118 -12.68 14.73 -5.04
C GLU A 118 -11.37 14.54 -4.26
N LEU A 119 -10.25 14.57 -5.00
CA LEU A 119 -8.91 14.50 -4.45
C LEU A 119 -8.29 15.89 -4.40
N ASN A 120 -7.41 16.14 -3.42
CA ASN A 120 -6.61 17.36 -3.35
C ASN A 120 -5.13 17.08 -3.69
N GLU A 121 -4.33 18.12 -3.81
CA GLU A 121 -2.91 18.00 -4.15
C GLU A 121 -2.10 17.14 -3.17
N TYR A 122 -2.45 17.18 -1.87
CA TYR A 122 -1.77 16.37 -0.84
C TYR A 122 -2.13 14.89 -0.99
N ASP A 123 -3.35 14.58 -1.37
CA ASP A 123 -3.77 13.22 -1.68
C ASP A 123 -2.88 12.61 -2.76
N LEU A 124 -2.69 13.31 -3.87
CA LEU A 124 -1.90 12.81 -4.99
C LEU A 124 -0.41 12.75 -4.67
N LYS A 125 0.11 13.82 -4.05
CA LYS A 125 1.54 13.90 -3.69
C LYS A 125 1.95 12.80 -2.71
N PHE A 126 1.07 12.47 -1.76
CA PHE A 126 1.41 11.53 -0.68
C PHE A 126 0.76 10.15 -0.81
N ALA A 127 0.00 9.89 -1.86
CA ALA A 127 -0.62 8.58 -2.11
C ALA A 127 0.36 7.40 -1.97
N PRO A 128 1.51 7.38 -2.67
CA PRO A 128 2.45 6.27 -2.56
C PRO A 128 3.07 6.18 -1.16
N HIS A 129 3.31 7.30 -0.47
CA HIS A 129 3.87 7.33 0.88
C HIS A 129 2.93 6.67 1.90
N ILE A 130 1.63 6.99 1.84
CA ILE A 130 0.64 6.49 2.81
C ILE A 130 0.52 4.98 2.74
N TYR A 131 0.51 4.40 1.53
CA TYR A 131 0.47 2.95 1.40
C TYR A 131 1.82 2.30 1.74
N LEU A 132 2.93 2.92 1.36
CA LEU A 132 4.28 2.47 1.70
C LEU A 132 4.47 2.31 3.22
N MET A 133 3.99 3.25 4.03
CA MET A 133 4.06 3.15 5.50
C MET A 133 3.40 1.88 6.03
N GLN A 134 2.26 1.47 5.45
CA GLN A 134 1.62 0.20 5.84
C GLN A 134 2.47 -1.00 5.43
N LEU A 135 3.05 -1.00 4.23
CA LEU A 135 3.87 -2.11 3.72
C LEU A 135 5.12 -2.32 4.58
N ILE A 136 5.77 -1.21 4.98
CA ILE A 136 6.93 -1.25 5.89
C ILE A 136 6.57 -1.95 7.20
N GLY A 137 5.46 -1.55 7.83
CA GLY A 137 5.03 -2.10 9.12
C GLY A 137 4.48 -3.52 9.07
N SER A 138 4.26 -4.08 7.87
CA SER A 138 3.63 -5.38 7.71
C SER A 138 4.62 -6.54 7.85
N THR A 139 4.30 -7.44 8.78
CA THR A 139 4.98 -8.73 8.99
C THR A 139 4.07 -9.93 8.68
N PHE A 140 2.83 -9.66 8.24
CA PHE A 140 1.86 -10.69 7.88
C PHE A 140 2.38 -11.53 6.71
N GLY A 141 2.17 -12.83 6.81
CA GLY A 141 2.67 -13.85 5.89
C GLY A 141 4.04 -14.38 6.30
N TYR A 142 4.98 -13.54 6.70
CA TYR A 142 6.27 -14.00 7.28
C TYR A 142 6.06 -14.68 8.62
N ARG A 143 5.30 -14.04 9.48
CA ARG A 143 5.02 -14.52 10.83
C ARG A 143 4.20 -15.79 10.81
N GLU A 144 3.22 -15.89 9.95
CA GLU A 144 2.37 -17.06 9.77
C GLU A 144 3.18 -18.24 9.23
N TYR A 145 3.98 -18.03 8.19
CA TYR A 145 4.87 -19.05 7.66
C TYR A 145 5.93 -19.50 8.68
N ASN A 146 6.47 -18.56 9.46
CA ASN A 146 7.44 -18.91 10.50
C ASN A 146 6.84 -19.78 11.61
N LYS A 147 5.54 -19.68 11.88
CA LYS A 147 4.80 -20.56 12.80
C LYS A 147 4.51 -21.90 12.18
N ASP A 148 4.05 -21.91 10.93
CA ASP A 148 3.65 -23.08 10.17
C ASP A 148 4.15 -22.99 8.72
N CYS A 149 5.19 -23.75 8.40
CA CYS A 149 5.83 -23.77 7.08
C CYS A 149 4.95 -24.34 5.95
N SER A 150 3.74 -24.83 6.25
CA SER A 150 2.75 -25.22 5.26
C SER A 150 2.06 -24.01 4.61
N GLN A 151 2.09 -22.84 5.25
CA GLN A 151 1.45 -21.58 4.83
C GLN A 151 2.20 -20.89 3.68
N LYS A 152 2.47 -21.63 2.59
CA LYS A 152 3.28 -21.14 1.45
C LYS A 152 2.64 -19.99 0.71
N ASP A 153 1.31 -19.94 0.63
CA ASP A 153 0.61 -18.85 -0.08
C ASP A 153 0.68 -17.54 0.71
N LEU A 154 0.64 -17.60 2.04
CA LEU A 154 0.89 -16.44 2.88
C LEU A 154 2.34 -15.94 2.76
N LEU A 155 3.31 -16.85 2.60
CA LEU A 155 4.69 -16.46 2.31
C LEU A 155 4.80 -15.75 0.95
N LYS A 156 4.20 -16.30 -0.12
CA LYS A 156 4.19 -15.65 -1.43
C LYS A 156 3.59 -14.23 -1.34
N PHE A 157 2.49 -14.10 -0.61
CA PHE A 157 1.87 -12.81 -0.37
C PHE A 157 2.79 -11.82 0.38
N ALA A 158 3.54 -12.30 1.39
CA ALA A 158 4.51 -11.48 2.12
C ALA A 158 5.66 -11.01 1.22
N LEU A 159 6.19 -11.89 0.37
CA LEU A 159 7.24 -11.57 -0.60
C LEU A 159 6.75 -10.55 -1.63
N PHE A 160 5.56 -10.76 -2.20
CA PHE A 160 4.90 -9.80 -3.08
C PHE A 160 4.82 -8.41 -2.44
N ARG A 161 4.31 -8.31 -1.20
CA ARG A 161 4.18 -7.03 -0.48
C ARG A 161 5.54 -6.38 -0.17
N THR A 162 6.57 -7.17 0.03
CA THR A 162 7.92 -6.64 0.25
C THR A 162 8.53 -6.12 -1.04
N ASN A 163 8.33 -6.81 -2.16
CA ASN A 163 8.72 -6.30 -3.47
C ASN A 163 7.98 -5.00 -3.82
N LEU A 164 6.68 -4.96 -3.52
CA LEU A 164 5.87 -3.75 -3.68
C LEU A 164 6.38 -2.59 -2.81
N CYS A 165 6.80 -2.87 -1.57
CA CYS A 165 7.43 -1.89 -0.69
C CYS A 165 8.71 -1.30 -1.33
N ARG A 166 9.59 -2.14 -1.86
CA ARG A 166 10.81 -1.73 -2.58
C ARG A 166 10.50 -0.92 -3.83
N SER A 167 9.53 -1.38 -4.63
CA SER A 167 9.12 -0.72 -5.87
C SER A 167 8.53 0.67 -5.61
N LEU A 168 7.65 0.80 -4.62
CA LEU A 168 7.09 2.10 -4.24
C LEU A 168 8.17 3.03 -3.74
N TYR A 169 9.06 2.58 -2.87
CA TYR A 169 10.14 3.42 -2.34
C TYR A 169 11.08 3.89 -3.44
N ALA A 170 11.49 3.02 -4.35
CA ALA A 170 12.39 3.36 -5.44
C ALA A 170 11.80 4.35 -6.46
N ASN A 171 10.48 4.45 -6.54
CA ASN A 171 9.77 5.31 -7.50
C ASN A 171 8.90 6.38 -6.83
N LEU A 172 9.14 6.68 -5.57
CA LEU A 172 8.26 7.49 -4.72
C LEU A 172 7.98 8.87 -5.31
N ASP A 173 9.04 9.62 -5.62
CA ASP A 173 8.95 10.97 -6.18
C ASP A 173 8.34 10.94 -7.58
N LYS A 174 8.80 10.02 -8.43
CA LYS A 174 8.27 9.86 -9.79
C LYS A 174 6.76 9.61 -9.79
N ILE A 175 6.28 8.71 -8.93
CA ILE A 175 4.83 8.42 -8.82
C ILE A 175 4.09 9.65 -8.34
N SER A 176 4.59 10.33 -7.30
CA SER A 176 3.97 11.54 -6.73
C SER A 176 3.85 12.66 -7.77
N GLU A 177 4.94 12.97 -8.47
CA GLU A 177 4.98 13.99 -9.53
C GLU A 177 4.03 13.63 -10.68
N SER A 178 4.09 12.39 -11.16
CA SER A 178 3.22 11.92 -12.24
C SER A 178 1.74 11.96 -11.89
N LEU A 179 1.35 11.65 -10.64
CA LEU A 179 -0.03 11.77 -10.19
C LEU A 179 -0.47 13.24 -10.16
N LEU A 180 0.35 14.15 -9.60
CA LEU A 180 0.06 15.58 -9.56
C LEU A 180 -0.12 16.20 -10.95
N GLU A 181 0.72 15.81 -11.90
CA GLU A 181 0.67 16.33 -13.27
C GLU A 181 -0.54 15.83 -14.08
N ASN A 182 -0.98 14.60 -13.82
CA ASN A 182 -1.89 13.91 -14.72
C ASN A 182 -3.29 13.64 -14.17
N VAL A 183 -3.51 13.74 -12.86
CA VAL A 183 -4.81 13.44 -12.24
C VAL A 183 -5.53 14.74 -11.86
N PRO A 184 -6.81 14.92 -12.23
CA PRO A 184 -7.59 16.07 -11.79
C PRO A 184 -7.69 16.15 -10.27
N HIS A 185 -7.41 17.31 -9.68
CA HIS A 185 -7.46 17.54 -8.24
C HIS A 185 -7.74 18.98 -7.87
N ARG A 186 -8.16 19.21 -6.62
CA ARG A 186 -8.34 20.54 -6.05
C ARG A 186 -7.01 21.03 -5.48
N GLN A 187 -6.63 22.26 -5.84
CA GLN A 187 -5.53 22.95 -5.18
C GLN A 187 -5.97 23.43 -3.79
N MET A 188 -5.16 23.14 -2.77
CA MET A 188 -5.39 23.67 -1.44
C MET A 188 -4.77 25.05 -1.32
N ILE A 189 -5.61 26.08 -1.21
CA ILE A 189 -5.13 27.42 -0.87
C ILE A 189 -4.62 27.34 0.58
N LEU A 190 -3.32 27.59 0.76
CA LEU A 190 -2.75 27.77 2.09
C LEU A 190 -3.38 29.03 2.69
N GLU A 191 -4.36 28.90 3.55
CA GLU A 191 -4.69 29.98 4.47
C GLU A 191 -3.50 30.10 5.43
N GLU A 192 -2.70 31.13 5.26
CA GLU A 192 -1.69 31.55 6.22
C GLU A 192 -2.40 31.84 7.54
N ARG A 193 -2.18 30.96 8.54
CA ARG A 193 -2.55 31.22 9.94
C ARG A 193 -1.32 31.49 10.75
#